data_2873347d31408024762180a4234d38a0
#
_entry.id   2873347d31408024762180a4234d38a0
#
_cell.length_a   1.000
_cell.length_b   1.000
_cell.length_c   1.000
_cell.angle_alpha   90.00
_cell.angle_beta   90.00
_cell.angle_gamma   90.00
#
_symmetry.space_group_name_H-M   'P 1'
#
loop_
_entity.id
_entity.type
_entity.pdbx_description
1 polymer ?
#
loop_
_entity_poly.entity_id
_entity_poly.type
_entity_poly.pdbx_seq_one_letter_code
_entity_poly.pdbx_strand_id
1 'polypeptide(L)'
;MTIEIKVPTPTQKIISLSQTKQQELQKASIQSATGNRYEDFQGYASEGTVERYISLDSSIKATDTYIKSNEIIQARTQTIEQSLEQMIAVASDVIGSISQRNNGASGENLPVDVITDSYFQSIESILNTRYDGIYL
;
A
#
# COMPACT_ATOMS: atom_id res chain seq x y z
N MET A 1 33.95 59.66 19.49
CA MET A 1 33.29 58.57 18.82
C MET A 1 32.03 59.12 18.16
N THR A 2 32.06 59.35 16.86
CA THR A 2 30.87 59.84 16.09
C THR A 2 30.07 58.67 15.61
N ILE A 3 28.85 58.53 16.08
CA ILE A 3 27.92 57.48 15.64
C ILE A 3 27.25 58.00 14.38
N GLU A 4 27.64 57.49 13.22
CA GLU A 4 27.03 57.83 11.93
C GLU A 4 25.75 57.00 11.79
N ILE A 5 24.59 57.60 11.99
CA ILE A 5 23.29 56.95 11.77
C ILE A 5 22.99 57.01 10.27
N LYS A 6 23.25 55.91 9.59
CA LYS A 6 22.97 55.75 8.15
C LYS A 6 21.47 55.48 7.94
N VAL A 7 20.69 56.52 7.68
CA VAL A 7 19.27 56.36 7.34
C VAL A 7 19.13 55.81 5.93
N PRO A 8 18.46 54.69 5.71
CA PRO A 8 18.30 54.10 4.36
C PRO A 8 17.47 55.04 3.46
N THR A 9 17.91 55.18 2.22
CA THR A 9 17.20 55.99 1.22
C THR A 9 15.85 55.36 0.88
N PRO A 10 14.85 56.16 0.42
CA PRO A 10 13.53 55.61 0.01
C PRO A 10 13.63 54.47 -0.98
N THR A 11 14.60 54.55 -1.91
CA THR A 11 14.85 53.48 -2.89
C THR A 11 15.34 52.19 -2.22
N GLN A 12 16.22 52.26 -1.23
CA GLN A 12 16.69 51.10 -0.48
C GLN A 12 15.54 50.42 0.31
N LYS A 13 14.62 51.23 0.85
CA LYS A 13 13.41 50.70 1.53
C LYS A 13 12.49 49.97 0.58
N ILE A 14 12.30 50.48 -0.63
CA ILE A 14 11.45 49.84 -1.66
C ILE A 14 12.08 48.50 -2.10
N ILE A 15 13.40 48.47 -2.34
CA ILE A 15 14.11 47.26 -2.71
C ILE A 15 14.01 46.19 -1.61
N SER A 16 14.27 46.55 -0.35
CA SER A 16 14.18 45.63 0.77
C SER A 16 12.75 45.09 0.96
N LEU A 17 11.74 45.95 0.82
CA LEU A 17 10.34 45.55 0.90
C LEU A 17 9.96 44.58 -0.24
N SER A 18 10.41 44.86 -1.47
CA SER A 18 10.20 44.00 -2.59
C SER A 18 10.83 42.60 -2.41
N GLN A 19 12.07 42.55 -1.91
CA GLN A 19 12.74 41.29 -1.59
C GLN A 19 12.00 40.50 -0.50
N THR A 20 11.53 41.16 0.56
CA THR A 20 10.74 40.51 1.60
C THR A 20 9.46 39.94 1.05
N LYS A 21 8.75 40.69 0.19
CA LYS A 21 7.51 40.21 -0.43
C LYS A 21 7.72 39.04 -1.39
N GLN A 22 8.82 39.03 -2.13
CA GLN A 22 9.19 37.88 -2.96
C GLN A 22 9.48 36.64 -2.13
N GLN A 23 10.17 36.75 -0.99
CA GLN A 23 10.40 35.63 -0.07
C GLN A 23 9.10 35.11 0.56
N GLU A 24 8.18 36.00 0.95
CA GLU A 24 6.87 35.61 1.46
C GLU A 24 6.04 34.85 0.39
N LEU A 25 6.04 35.32 -0.85
CA LEU A 25 5.38 34.66 -1.97
C LEU A 25 5.98 33.27 -2.26
N GLN A 26 7.31 33.16 -2.22
CA GLN A 26 7.99 31.88 -2.43
C GLN A 26 7.64 30.89 -1.33
N LYS A 27 7.64 31.30 -0.06
CA LYS A 27 7.20 30.50 1.08
C LYS A 27 5.74 30.03 0.91
N ALA A 28 4.83 30.95 0.58
CA ALA A 28 3.43 30.62 0.38
C ALA A 28 3.23 29.64 -0.78
N SER A 29 4.00 29.75 -1.85
CA SER A 29 3.99 28.82 -2.98
C SER A 29 4.43 27.41 -2.56
N ILE A 30 5.52 27.29 -1.81
CA ILE A 30 6.01 26.01 -1.28
C ILE A 30 4.98 25.39 -0.33
N GLN A 31 4.43 26.16 0.59
CA GLN A 31 3.38 25.72 1.52
C GLN A 31 2.15 25.20 0.79
N SER A 32 1.73 25.89 -0.27
CA SER A 32 0.59 25.49 -1.08
C SER A 32 0.85 24.20 -1.88
N ALA A 33 2.08 24.04 -2.38
CA ALA A 33 2.46 22.88 -3.18
C ALA A 33 2.71 21.62 -2.34
N THR A 34 3.28 21.77 -1.14
CA THR A 34 3.68 20.66 -0.29
C THR A 34 2.69 20.34 0.84
N GLY A 35 1.81 21.28 1.18
CA GLY A 35 0.96 21.23 2.37
C GLY A 35 1.73 21.41 3.69
N ASN A 36 3.04 21.57 3.64
CA ASN A 36 3.89 21.74 4.81
C ASN A 36 4.08 23.23 5.14
N ARG A 37 4.05 23.58 6.43
CA ARG A 37 4.25 24.97 6.89
C ARG A 37 5.69 25.46 6.68
N TYR A 38 6.66 24.57 6.77
CA TYR A 38 8.09 24.84 6.58
C TYR A 38 8.70 23.78 5.66
N GLU A 39 9.74 24.17 4.94
CA GLU A 39 10.46 23.30 4.01
C GLU A 39 11.40 22.32 4.73
N ASP A 40 11.92 22.73 5.90
CA ASP A 40 12.87 21.97 6.70
C ASP A 40 12.52 21.94 8.20
N PHE A 41 13.21 21.08 8.93
CA PHE A 41 13.04 20.96 10.38
C PHE A 41 13.49 22.20 11.15
N GLN A 42 14.35 23.02 10.57
CA GLN A 42 14.86 24.25 11.21
C GLN A 42 13.73 25.29 11.33
N GLY A 43 12.84 25.36 10.36
CA GLY A 43 11.64 26.20 10.41
C GLY A 43 10.71 25.79 11.56
N TYR A 44 10.49 24.48 11.75
CA TYR A 44 9.69 23.96 12.87
C TYR A 44 10.38 24.14 14.23
N ALA A 45 11.73 24.07 14.27
CA ALA A 45 12.51 24.28 15.50
C ALA A 45 12.32 25.69 16.07
N SER A 46 12.23 26.69 15.22
CA SER A 46 12.04 28.08 15.63
C SER A 46 10.70 28.33 16.34
N GLU A 47 9.69 27.48 16.13
CA GLU A 47 8.39 27.55 16.80
C GLU A 47 8.22 26.54 17.96
N GLY A 48 9.26 25.75 18.29
CA GLY A 48 9.19 24.73 19.35
C GLY A 48 8.26 23.54 19.04
N THR A 49 7.93 23.32 17.77
CA THR A 49 6.96 22.28 17.34
C THR A 49 7.61 21.06 16.68
N VAL A 50 8.95 20.99 16.66
CA VAL A 50 9.72 19.93 15.98
C VAL A 50 9.37 18.54 16.49
N GLU A 51 9.32 18.33 17.79
CA GLU A 51 9.02 17.02 18.38
C GLU A 51 7.64 16.52 17.94
N ARG A 52 6.66 17.42 17.94
CA ARG A 52 5.29 17.10 17.51
C ARG A 52 5.22 16.77 16.03
N TYR A 53 5.96 17.51 15.19
CA TYR A 53 6.03 17.24 13.76
C TYR A 53 6.70 15.89 13.48
N ILE A 54 7.84 15.60 14.10
CA ILE A 54 8.54 14.32 13.94
C ILE A 54 7.66 13.13 14.39
N SER A 55 6.97 13.29 15.54
CA SER A 55 6.06 12.27 16.05
C SER A 55 4.90 12.02 15.09
N LEU A 56 4.31 13.07 14.53
CA LEU A 56 3.20 12.96 13.58
C LEU A 56 3.66 12.34 12.25
N ASP A 57 4.79 12.77 11.70
CA ASP A 57 5.37 12.19 10.48
C ASP A 57 5.69 10.70 10.66
N SER A 58 6.28 10.34 11.79
CA SER A 58 6.54 8.95 12.13
C SER A 58 5.25 8.11 12.24
N SER A 59 4.19 8.67 12.84
CA SER A 59 2.88 8.01 12.96
C SER A 59 2.22 7.82 11.60
N ILE A 60 2.30 8.82 10.71
CA ILE A 60 1.80 8.73 9.34
C ILE A 60 2.53 7.62 8.58
N LYS A 61 3.86 7.57 8.64
CA LYS A 61 4.66 6.53 7.97
C LYS A 61 4.38 5.13 8.50
N ALA A 62 4.19 5.00 9.81
CA ALA A 62 3.79 3.72 10.41
C ALA A 62 2.40 3.29 9.92
N THR A 63 1.44 4.20 9.88
CA THR A 63 0.09 3.93 9.38
C THR A 63 0.10 3.54 7.90
N ASP A 64 0.87 4.22 7.06
CA ASP A 64 1.03 3.87 5.64
C ASP A 64 1.62 2.46 5.46
N THR A 65 2.59 2.10 6.30
CA THR A 65 3.16 0.74 6.32
C THR A 65 2.11 -0.30 6.71
N TYR A 66 1.26 -0.03 7.71
CA TYR A 66 0.17 -0.93 8.09
C TYR A 66 -0.87 -1.07 6.98
N ILE A 67 -1.24 0.01 6.31
CA ILE A 67 -2.17 -0.04 5.17
C ILE A 67 -1.62 -0.96 4.08
N LYS A 68 -0.38 -0.77 3.66
CA LYS A 68 0.28 -1.63 2.64
C LYS A 68 0.35 -3.09 3.06
N SER A 69 0.68 -3.35 4.33
CA SER A 69 0.69 -4.71 4.87
C SER A 69 -0.70 -5.35 4.84
N ASN A 70 -1.74 -4.61 5.20
CA ASN A 70 -3.12 -5.10 5.16
C ASN A 70 -3.59 -5.39 3.73
N GLU A 71 -3.20 -4.57 2.75
CA GLU A 71 -3.49 -4.82 1.33
C GLU A 71 -2.88 -6.14 0.85
N ILE A 72 -1.63 -6.41 1.23
CA ILE A 72 -0.94 -7.68 0.91
C ILE A 72 -1.66 -8.86 1.57
N ILE A 73 -2.02 -8.74 2.85
CA ILE A 73 -2.75 -9.78 3.58
C ILE A 73 -4.12 -10.04 2.94
N GLN A 74 -4.84 -8.99 2.58
CA GLN A 74 -6.15 -9.11 1.91
C GLN A 74 -6.03 -9.85 0.58
N ALA A 75 -5.06 -9.48 -0.26
CA ALA A 75 -4.84 -10.14 -1.54
C ALA A 75 -4.47 -11.62 -1.35
N ARG A 76 -3.62 -11.93 -0.36
CA ARG A 76 -3.29 -13.32 -0.01
C ARG A 76 -4.51 -14.11 0.46
N THR A 77 -5.34 -13.52 1.31
CA THR A 77 -6.58 -14.16 1.80
C THR A 77 -7.53 -14.46 0.65
N GLN A 78 -7.70 -13.54 -0.29
CA GLN A 78 -8.52 -13.78 -1.50
C GLN A 78 -7.98 -14.93 -2.35
N THR A 79 -6.66 -15.06 -2.48
CA THR A 79 -6.06 -16.20 -3.21
C THR A 79 -6.31 -17.52 -2.48
N ILE A 80 -6.24 -17.52 -1.14
CA ILE A 80 -6.58 -18.70 -0.32
C ILE A 80 -8.05 -19.07 -0.49
N GLU A 81 -8.98 -18.11 -0.44
CA GLU A 81 -10.41 -18.34 -0.67
C GLU A 81 -10.65 -18.99 -2.03
N GLN A 82 -10.06 -18.45 -3.09
CA GLN A 82 -10.18 -19.03 -4.44
C GLN A 82 -9.63 -20.45 -4.50
N SER A 83 -8.52 -20.74 -3.85
CA SER A 83 -7.93 -22.08 -3.79
C SER A 83 -8.83 -23.05 -3.05
N LEU A 84 -9.46 -22.62 -1.95
CA LEU A 84 -10.42 -23.42 -1.20
C LEU A 84 -11.69 -23.69 -2.00
N GLU A 85 -12.22 -22.71 -2.72
CA GLU A 85 -13.37 -22.88 -3.60
C GLU A 85 -13.08 -23.90 -4.72
N GLN A 86 -11.87 -23.84 -5.31
CA GLN A 86 -11.45 -24.84 -6.29
C GLN A 86 -11.34 -26.25 -5.69
N MET A 87 -10.82 -26.39 -4.46
CA MET A 87 -10.78 -27.68 -3.76
C MET A 87 -12.18 -28.23 -3.50
N ILE A 88 -13.14 -27.38 -3.12
CA ILE A 88 -14.53 -27.76 -2.91
C ILE A 88 -15.15 -28.24 -4.24
N ALA A 89 -14.88 -27.56 -5.35
CA ALA A 89 -15.33 -27.96 -6.66
C ALA A 89 -14.80 -29.35 -7.05
N VAL A 90 -13.47 -29.56 -6.89
CA VAL A 90 -12.84 -30.87 -7.16
C VAL A 90 -13.45 -31.95 -6.27
N ALA A 91 -13.68 -31.71 -4.99
CA ALA A 91 -14.31 -32.67 -4.09
C ALA A 91 -15.75 -33.00 -4.51
N SER A 92 -16.50 -31.99 -4.94
CA SER A 92 -17.88 -32.19 -5.48
C SER A 92 -17.90 -33.03 -6.75
N ASP A 93 -16.96 -32.81 -7.66
CA ASP A 93 -16.81 -33.57 -8.90
C ASP A 93 -16.44 -35.04 -8.60
N VAL A 94 -15.56 -35.27 -7.62
CA VAL A 94 -15.22 -36.63 -7.14
C VAL A 94 -16.48 -37.36 -6.64
N ILE A 95 -17.25 -36.68 -5.75
CA ILE A 95 -18.51 -37.25 -5.21
C ILE A 95 -19.50 -37.54 -6.34
N GLY A 96 -19.63 -36.64 -7.31
CA GLY A 96 -20.46 -36.81 -8.49
C GLY A 96 -20.05 -38.06 -9.31
N SER A 97 -18.74 -38.20 -9.56
CA SER A 97 -18.19 -39.33 -10.30
C SER A 97 -18.40 -40.68 -9.58
N ILE A 98 -18.22 -40.72 -8.27
CA ILE A 98 -18.50 -41.91 -7.44
C ILE A 98 -19.99 -42.26 -7.48
N SER A 99 -20.86 -41.25 -7.37
CA SER A 99 -22.32 -41.45 -7.40
C SER A 99 -22.80 -41.99 -8.76
N GLN A 100 -22.25 -41.50 -9.86
CA GLN A 100 -22.54 -42.01 -11.20
C GLN A 100 -22.12 -43.47 -11.35
N ARG A 101 -20.97 -43.85 -10.82
CA ARG A 101 -20.52 -45.26 -10.85
C ARG A 101 -21.43 -46.18 -10.04
N ASN A 102 -21.91 -45.74 -8.90
CA ASN A 102 -22.79 -46.54 -8.04
C ASN A 102 -24.20 -46.73 -8.62
N ASN A 103 -24.65 -45.80 -9.46
CA ASN A 103 -26.01 -45.88 -10.04
C ASN A 103 -26.15 -46.79 -11.30
N GLY A 104 -25.12 -47.54 -11.66
CA GLY A 104 -25.18 -48.74 -12.48
C GLY A 104 -25.50 -48.61 -13.98
N ALA A 105 -26.05 -47.51 -14.44
CA ALA A 105 -26.50 -47.40 -15.86
C ALA A 105 -25.45 -46.80 -16.81
N SER A 106 -24.41 -46.15 -16.29
CA SER A 106 -23.35 -45.50 -17.09
C SER A 106 -21.94 -45.64 -16.46
N GLY A 107 -21.84 -46.33 -15.32
CA GLY A 107 -20.62 -46.35 -14.50
C GLY A 107 -19.57 -47.38 -14.90
N GLU A 108 -19.95 -48.43 -15.63
CA GLU A 108 -19.03 -49.52 -16.03
C GLU A 108 -17.92 -49.07 -17.00
N ASN A 109 -18.14 -47.99 -17.76
CA ASN A 109 -17.19 -47.49 -18.77
C ASN A 109 -16.46 -46.20 -18.35
N LEU A 110 -16.61 -45.75 -17.10
CA LEU A 110 -15.87 -44.58 -16.63
C LEU A 110 -14.39 -44.95 -16.37
N PRO A 111 -13.43 -44.33 -17.04
CA PRO A 111 -12.00 -44.59 -16.83
C PRO A 111 -11.55 -43.99 -15.47
N VAL A 112 -11.83 -44.72 -14.41
CA VAL A 112 -11.64 -44.27 -13.02
C VAL A 112 -10.20 -43.85 -12.77
N ASP A 113 -9.25 -44.55 -13.32
CA ASP A 113 -7.83 -44.25 -13.16
C ASP A 113 -7.48 -42.88 -13.72
N VAL A 114 -7.96 -42.57 -14.95
CA VAL A 114 -7.70 -41.26 -15.61
C VAL A 114 -8.38 -40.12 -14.85
N ILE A 115 -9.61 -40.37 -14.38
CA ILE A 115 -10.37 -39.37 -13.62
C ILE A 115 -9.70 -39.11 -12.27
N THR A 116 -9.26 -40.14 -11.57
CA THR A 116 -8.58 -40.04 -10.29
C THR A 116 -7.25 -39.28 -10.42
N ASP A 117 -6.45 -39.62 -11.43
CA ASP A 117 -5.19 -38.92 -11.72
C ASP A 117 -5.42 -37.45 -12.02
N SER A 118 -6.46 -37.11 -12.76
CA SER A 118 -6.84 -35.72 -13.05
C SER A 118 -7.18 -34.94 -11.78
N TYR A 119 -7.92 -35.55 -10.84
CA TYR A 119 -8.25 -34.92 -9.56
C TYR A 119 -7.01 -34.74 -8.69
N PHE A 120 -6.10 -35.69 -8.61
CA PHE A 120 -4.83 -35.57 -7.89
C PHE A 120 -3.98 -34.44 -8.44
N GLN A 121 -3.83 -34.35 -9.77
CA GLN A 121 -3.10 -33.25 -10.41
C GLN A 121 -3.74 -31.90 -10.12
N SER A 122 -5.08 -31.83 -10.12
CA SER A 122 -5.79 -30.60 -9.77
C SER A 122 -5.52 -30.17 -8.33
N ILE A 123 -5.60 -31.09 -7.38
CA ILE A 123 -5.30 -30.83 -5.97
C ILE A 123 -3.84 -30.42 -5.79
N GLU A 124 -2.90 -31.13 -6.43
CA GLU A 124 -1.49 -30.78 -6.38
C GLU A 124 -1.23 -29.35 -6.91
N SER A 125 -1.86 -28.99 -8.03
CA SER A 125 -1.78 -27.65 -8.59
C SER A 125 -2.30 -26.59 -7.63
N ILE A 126 -3.47 -26.84 -6.99
CA ILE A 126 -4.06 -25.92 -6.01
C ILE A 126 -3.16 -25.77 -4.79
N LEU A 127 -2.63 -26.87 -4.24
CA LEU A 127 -1.74 -26.86 -3.07
C LEU A 127 -0.39 -26.17 -3.36
N ASN A 128 0.04 -26.16 -4.62
CA ASN A 128 1.24 -25.49 -5.07
C ASN A 128 1.01 -24.02 -5.49
N THR A 129 -0.20 -23.50 -5.26
CA THR A 129 -0.50 -22.09 -5.53
C THR A 129 0.38 -21.19 -4.64
N ARG A 130 0.93 -20.16 -5.25
CA ARG A 130 1.80 -19.18 -4.56
C ARG A 130 1.22 -17.79 -4.70
N TYR A 131 1.38 -17.01 -3.67
CA TYR A 131 1.19 -15.58 -3.70
C TYR A 131 2.52 -14.90 -3.34
N ASP A 132 3.02 -14.05 -4.23
CA ASP A 132 4.31 -13.36 -4.07
C ASP A 132 5.47 -14.31 -3.74
N GLY A 133 5.51 -15.47 -4.43
CA GLY A 133 6.55 -16.48 -4.26
C GLY A 133 6.45 -17.35 -3.00
N ILE A 134 5.48 -17.09 -2.13
CA ILE A 134 5.23 -17.84 -0.89
C ILE A 134 4.04 -18.78 -1.11
N TYR A 135 4.17 -20.05 -0.69
CA TYR A 135 3.06 -21.00 -0.69
C TYR A 135 1.92 -20.53 0.23
N LEU A 136 0.69 -20.81 -0.15
CA LEU A 136 -0.50 -20.42 0.61
C LEU A 136 -0.67 -21.22 1.90
#